data_cecb0a98c9415216674694a3a261a76a
#
_entry.id   cecb0a98c9415216674694a3a261a76a
#
_cell.length_a   1.000
_cell.length_b   1.000
_cell.length_c   1.000
_cell.angle_alpha   90.00
_cell.angle_beta   90.00
_cell.angle_gamma   90.00
#
_symmetry.space_group_name_H-M   'P 1'
#
loop_
_entity.id
_entity.type
_entity.pdbx_description
1 polymer ?
#
loop_
_entity_poly.entity_id
_entity_poly.type
_entity_poly.pdbx_seq_one_letter_code
_entity_poly.pdbx_strand_id
1 'polypeptide(L)'
;EQLFLRAFVDGLHDPSQRPTAMEWERELLRAWDRLVKCGNPGCEKKWFILRDESAPVCPFCGTRLRDRVIRLGFKSMMRGRNGVYRDNGEAIAYDGMPLYDWHVSSAVHNDEKAGTDMRAYICRHNGMWLLVNNGVEGMTSPSGRLVPKGQAVELRDGAVFRMTDRDDGLLCEVSVY
;
A
#
# COMPACT_ATOMS: atom_id res chain seq x y z
N GLU A 1 -12.88 8.18 10.81
CA GLU A 1 -14.10 8.62 11.49
C GLU A 1 -13.88 8.69 13.00
N GLN A 2 -13.38 7.63 13.66
CA GLN A 2 -13.14 7.61 15.12
C GLN A 2 -12.21 8.74 15.60
N LEU A 3 -11.14 9.07 14.89
CA LEU A 3 -10.26 10.16 15.28
C LEU A 3 -10.97 11.52 15.28
N PHE A 4 -11.87 11.75 14.31
CA PHE A 4 -12.66 12.98 14.28
C PHE A 4 -13.64 13.06 15.46
N LEU A 5 -14.30 11.95 15.83
CA LEU A 5 -15.16 11.90 17.00
C LEU A 5 -14.36 12.17 18.27
N ARG A 6 -13.23 11.50 18.46
CA ARG A 6 -12.34 11.75 19.61
C ARG A 6 -11.82 13.18 19.65
N ALA A 7 -11.52 13.79 18.50
CA ALA A 7 -10.98 15.15 18.48
C ALA A 7 -12.04 16.22 18.76
N PHE A 8 -13.24 16.08 18.20
CA PHE A 8 -14.23 17.15 18.11
C PHE A 8 -15.51 16.89 18.91
N VAL A 9 -15.69 15.69 19.45
CA VAL A 9 -16.82 15.35 20.33
C VAL A 9 -16.28 15.01 21.72
N ASP A 10 -15.56 13.90 21.86
CA ASP A 10 -15.09 13.42 23.17
C ASP A 10 -14.03 14.36 23.77
N GLY A 11 -13.11 14.82 22.94
CA GLY A 11 -12.02 15.72 23.33
C GLY A 11 -12.36 17.21 23.28
N LEU A 12 -13.63 17.59 23.03
CA LEU A 12 -14.01 19.01 22.96
C LEU A 12 -13.74 19.72 24.28
N HIS A 13 -14.12 19.10 25.39
CA HIS A 13 -13.95 19.62 26.75
C HIS A 13 -12.90 18.84 27.55
N ASP A 14 -12.37 17.73 27.04
CA ASP A 14 -11.34 16.93 27.68
C ASP A 14 -10.14 16.72 26.70
N PRO A 15 -9.09 17.55 26.83
CA PRO A 15 -7.91 17.44 25.96
C PRO A 15 -7.21 16.08 26.03
N SER A 16 -7.38 15.30 27.13
CA SER A 16 -6.77 13.97 27.27
C SER A 16 -7.36 12.91 26.32
N GLN A 17 -8.56 13.12 25.83
CA GLN A 17 -9.25 12.25 24.87
C GLN A 17 -8.86 12.53 23.42
N ARG A 18 -8.19 13.66 23.15
CA ARG A 18 -7.81 14.03 21.78
C ARG A 18 -6.77 13.09 21.21
N PRO A 19 -6.92 12.73 19.92
CA PRO A 19 -5.87 11.97 19.24
C PRO A 19 -4.55 12.71 19.22
N THR A 20 -3.47 11.99 19.41
CA THR A 20 -2.11 12.52 19.27
C THR A 20 -1.79 12.77 17.78
N ALA A 21 -0.77 13.59 17.52
CA ALA A 21 -0.26 13.80 16.16
C ALA A 21 0.15 12.49 15.49
N MET A 22 0.78 11.58 16.22
CA MET A 22 1.19 10.26 15.73
C MET A 22 -0.01 9.38 15.33
N GLU A 23 -1.13 9.44 16.05
CA GLU A 23 -2.34 8.71 15.65
C GLU A 23 -2.93 9.28 14.36
N TRP A 24 -2.94 10.61 14.21
CA TRP A 24 -3.35 11.27 12.98
C TRP A 24 -2.46 10.88 11.79
N GLU A 25 -1.15 10.97 11.95
CA GLU A 25 -0.17 10.60 10.94
C GLU A 25 -0.40 9.16 10.46
N ARG A 26 -0.48 8.21 11.39
CA ARG A 26 -0.72 6.80 11.07
C ARG A 26 -2.00 6.57 10.27
N GLU A 27 -3.09 7.20 10.66
CA GLU A 27 -4.37 7.02 9.95
C GLU A 27 -4.40 7.74 8.60
N LEU A 28 -3.69 8.86 8.45
CA LEU A 28 -3.54 9.54 7.17
C LEU A 28 -2.69 8.72 6.19
N LEU A 29 -1.61 8.12 6.67
CA LEU A 29 -0.78 7.21 5.87
C LEU A 29 -1.57 5.98 5.40
N ARG A 30 -2.34 5.35 6.30
CA ARG A 30 -3.26 4.26 5.92
C ARG A 30 -4.30 4.70 4.89
N ALA A 31 -4.83 5.91 5.02
CA ALA A 31 -5.77 6.45 4.06
C ALA A 31 -5.11 6.70 2.70
N TRP A 32 -3.86 7.17 2.70
CA TRP A 32 -3.06 7.36 1.48
C TRP A 32 -2.86 6.05 0.73
N ASP A 33 -2.47 4.98 1.44
CA ASP A 33 -2.21 3.66 0.85
C ASP A 33 -3.48 3.00 0.28
N ARG A 34 -4.67 3.52 0.63
CA ARG A 34 -5.97 3.06 0.13
C ARG A 34 -6.60 4.01 -0.89
N LEU A 35 -5.87 5.01 -1.38
CA LEU A 35 -6.35 5.91 -2.44
C LEU A 35 -6.40 5.20 -3.78
N VAL A 36 -7.55 5.31 -4.45
CA VAL A 36 -7.75 4.80 -5.81
C VAL A 36 -8.35 5.88 -6.71
N LYS A 37 -8.03 5.81 -7.99
CA LYS A 37 -8.56 6.74 -8.99
C LYS A 37 -9.98 6.32 -9.40
N CYS A 38 -10.91 7.27 -9.39
CA CYS A 38 -12.25 7.06 -9.91
C CYS A 38 -12.20 6.78 -11.44
N GLY A 39 -12.92 5.72 -11.87
CA GLY A 39 -13.01 5.35 -13.28
C GLY A 39 -13.89 6.29 -14.12
N ASN A 40 -14.62 7.23 -13.50
CA ASN A 40 -15.44 8.21 -14.20
C ASN A 40 -14.63 9.49 -14.47
N PRO A 41 -14.32 9.84 -15.73
CA PRO A 41 -13.58 11.05 -16.08
C PRO A 41 -14.28 12.34 -15.62
N GLY A 42 -15.62 12.31 -15.52
CA GLY A 42 -16.45 13.43 -15.06
C GLY A 42 -16.54 13.56 -13.54
N CYS A 43 -15.91 12.69 -12.77
CA CYS A 43 -15.94 12.78 -11.32
C CYS A 43 -15.06 13.93 -10.82
N GLU A 44 -15.64 14.91 -10.13
CA GLU A 44 -14.92 16.08 -9.61
C GLU A 44 -13.80 15.71 -8.66
N LYS A 45 -13.99 14.67 -7.83
CA LYS A 45 -13.02 14.29 -6.80
C LYS A 45 -11.87 13.46 -7.34
N LYS A 46 -12.02 12.81 -8.49
CA LYS A 46 -11.00 12.00 -9.19
C LYS A 46 -10.41 10.85 -8.37
N TRP A 47 -10.20 11.01 -7.07
CA TRP A 47 -9.62 10.05 -6.13
C TRP A 47 -10.54 9.83 -4.95
N PHE A 48 -10.52 8.61 -4.40
CA PHE A 48 -11.23 8.28 -3.15
C PHE A 48 -10.51 7.17 -2.38
N ILE A 49 -10.77 7.10 -1.08
CA ILE A 49 -10.28 6.02 -0.22
C ILE A 49 -11.19 4.81 -0.40
N LEU A 50 -10.62 3.71 -0.88
CA LEU A 50 -11.34 2.46 -1.02
C LEU A 50 -11.54 1.83 0.36
N ARG A 51 -12.80 1.62 0.74
CA ARG A 51 -13.17 1.04 2.04
C ARG A 51 -13.47 -0.45 1.96
N ASP A 52 -14.01 -0.89 0.84
CA ASP A 52 -14.44 -2.27 0.60
C ASP A 52 -13.97 -2.70 -0.79
N GLU A 53 -13.05 -3.65 -0.82
CA GLU A 53 -12.49 -4.19 -2.06
C GLU A 53 -13.52 -5.05 -2.83
N SER A 54 -14.49 -5.65 -2.12
CA SER A 54 -15.54 -6.47 -2.73
C SER A 54 -16.63 -5.64 -3.44
N ALA A 55 -16.79 -4.39 -3.00
CA ALA A 55 -17.75 -3.44 -3.54
C ALA A 55 -17.09 -2.09 -3.89
N PRO A 56 -16.15 -2.06 -4.86
CA PRO A 56 -15.32 -0.89 -5.13
C PRO A 56 -16.11 0.20 -5.86
N VAL A 57 -16.85 1.01 -5.12
CA VAL A 57 -17.72 2.10 -5.63
C VAL A 57 -17.20 3.45 -5.16
N CYS A 58 -17.09 4.40 -6.09
CA CYS A 58 -16.75 5.77 -5.76
C CYS A 58 -17.85 6.42 -4.92
N PRO A 59 -17.58 6.89 -3.69
CA PRO A 59 -18.60 7.46 -2.81
C PRO A 59 -19.12 8.82 -3.29
N PHE A 60 -18.46 9.46 -4.25
CA PHE A 60 -18.83 10.79 -4.73
C PHE A 60 -19.73 10.77 -5.97
N CYS A 61 -19.59 9.77 -6.85
CA CYS A 61 -20.36 9.72 -8.08
C CYS A 61 -21.04 8.36 -8.33
N GLY A 62 -20.92 7.40 -7.42
CA GLY A 62 -21.54 6.07 -7.52
C GLY A 62 -20.94 5.16 -8.59
N THR A 63 -19.89 5.57 -9.29
CA THR A 63 -19.26 4.74 -10.33
C THR A 63 -18.49 3.59 -9.68
N ARG A 64 -18.80 2.36 -10.12
CA ARG A 64 -18.04 1.16 -9.74
C ARG A 64 -16.72 1.12 -10.53
N LEU A 65 -15.62 0.76 -9.87
CA LEU A 65 -14.37 0.47 -10.56
C LEU A 65 -14.58 -0.71 -11.50
N ARG A 66 -14.11 -0.59 -12.73
CA ARG A 66 -14.25 -1.63 -13.76
C ARG A 66 -13.20 -2.71 -13.64
N ASP A 67 -12.04 -2.34 -13.15
CA ASP A 67 -10.89 -3.21 -12.99
C ASP A 67 -10.94 -3.92 -11.64
N ARG A 68 -10.31 -5.09 -11.59
CA ARG A 68 -10.08 -5.80 -10.33
C ARG A 68 -9.25 -4.94 -9.39
N VAL A 69 -9.63 -4.96 -8.13
CA VAL A 69 -8.86 -4.31 -7.07
C VAL A 69 -7.71 -5.23 -6.68
N ILE A 70 -6.51 -4.70 -6.68
CA ILE A 70 -5.31 -5.40 -6.22
C ILE A 70 -4.86 -4.79 -4.91
N ARG A 71 -4.84 -5.61 -3.87
CA ARG A 71 -4.27 -5.26 -2.58
C ARG A 71 -2.88 -5.86 -2.45
N LEU A 72 -1.94 -5.03 -2.04
CA LEU A 72 -0.57 -5.39 -1.67
C LEU A 72 -0.47 -5.41 -0.14
N GLY A 73 -0.33 -6.58 0.45
CA GLY A 73 -0.12 -6.74 1.89
C GLY A 73 1.37 -6.88 2.19
N PHE A 74 1.93 -5.96 2.98
CA PHE A 74 3.35 -6.00 3.36
C PHE A 74 3.51 -6.72 4.68
N LYS A 75 4.48 -7.65 4.74
CA LYS A 75 4.75 -8.44 5.95
C LYS A 75 6.23 -8.39 6.30
N SER A 76 6.53 -8.14 7.56
CA SER A 76 7.88 -8.18 8.11
C SER A 76 8.12 -9.47 8.90
N MET A 77 9.33 -10.04 8.78
CA MET A 77 9.72 -11.19 9.58
C MET A 77 9.88 -10.78 11.04
N MET A 78 9.35 -11.58 11.96
CA MET A 78 9.51 -11.35 13.39
C MET A 78 10.94 -11.67 13.83
N ARG A 79 11.58 -10.69 14.48
CA ARG A 79 12.96 -10.83 14.96
C ARG A 79 13.07 -12.06 15.89
N GLY A 80 14.04 -12.93 15.62
CA GLY A 80 14.28 -14.16 16.40
C GLY A 80 13.27 -15.29 16.17
N ARG A 81 12.36 -15.17 15.20
CA ARG A 81 11.39 -16.21 14.85
C ARG A 81 11.39 -16.43 13.34
N ASN A 82 12.29 -17.28 12.86
CA ASN A 82 12.37 -17.59 11.43
C ASN A 82 11.04 -18.14 10.90
N GLY A 83 10.59 -17.59 9.76
CA GLY A 83 9.36 -18.00 9.11
C GLY A 83 8.06 -17.47 9.74
N VAL A 84 8.14 -16.67 10.81
CA VAL A 84 6.97 -16.02 11.40
C VAL A 84 6.92 -14.55 10.95
N TYR A 85 5.81 -14.17 10.34
CA TYR A 85 5.61 -12.85 9.79
C TYR A 85 4.49 -12.11 10.53
N ARG A 86 4.60 -10.78 10.58
CA ARG A 86 3.56 -9.87 11.07
C ARG A 86 3.19 -8.88 9.98
N ASP A 87 1.98 -8.38 10.03
CA ASP A 87 1.54 -7.34 9.13
C ASP A 87 2.34 -6.04 9.35
N ASN A 88 2.76 -5.42 8.25
CA ASN A 88 3.54 -4.19 8.22
C ASN A 88 2.85 -3.08 7.42
N GLY A 89 1.61 -3.27 7.04
CA GLY A 89 0.80 -2.34 6.25
C GLY A 89 0.26 -2.98 4.98
N GLU A 90 -0.54 -2.22 4.28
CA GLU A 90 -1.13 -2.62 3.00
C GLU A 90 -1.29 -1.41 2.09
N ALA A 91 -1.38 -1.64 0.78
CA ALA A 91 -1.69 -0.61 -0.19
C ALA A 91 -2.62 -1.15 -1.28
N ILE A 92 -3.45 -0.28 -1.86
CA ILE A 92 -4.28 -0.62 -3.01
C ILE A 92 -3.57 -0.14 -4.27
N ALA A 93 -3.28 -1.09 -5.16
CA ALA A 93 -2.55 -0.78 -6.39
C ALA A 93 -3.37 0.06 -7.36
N TYR A 94 -2.75 1.07 -7.93
CA TYR A 94 -3.25 1.82 -9.07
C TYR A 94 -2.15 1.99 -10.13
N ASP A 95 -2.55 2.27 -11.36
CA ASP A 95 -1.60 2.42 -12.48
C ASP A 95 -0.70 3.65 -12.28
N GLY A 96 0.61 3.45 -12.30
CA GLY A 96 1.63 4.45 -11.97
C GLY A 96 1.92 4.60 -10.47
N MET A 97 1.42 3.70 -9.61
CA MET A 97 1.66 3.78 -8.16
C MET A 97 3.14 3.58 -7.84
N PRO A 98 3.81 4.56 -7.20
CA PRO A 98 5.18 4.39 -6.75
C PRO A 98 5.24 3.57 -5.46
N LEU A 99 6.26 2.74 -5.35
CA LEU A 99 6.66 2.07 -4.11
C LEU A 99 8.00 2.64 -3.65
N TYR A 100 8.06 2.98 -2.38
CA TYR A 100 9.19 3.65 -1.73
C TYR A 100 9.92 2.71 -0.78
N ASP A 101 10.95 3.20 -0.09
CA ASP A 101 11.74 2.38 0.83
C ASP A 101 10.93 1.74 1.96
N TRP A 102 9.89 2.39 2.46
CA TRP A 102 8.99 1.81 3.48
C TRP A 102 8.09 0.68 2.98
N HIS A 103 7.95 0.51 1.66
CA HIS A 103 7.32 -0.67 1.05
C HIS A 103 8.32 -1.81 0.79
N VAL A 104 9.62 -1.55 0.97
CA VAL A 104 10.70 -2.51 0.73
C VAL A 104 11.27 -3.05 2.03
N SER A 105 11.40 -2.20 3.06
CA SER A 105 12.10 -2.48 4.31
C SER A 105 11.25 -2.12 5.52
N SER A 106 11.23 -3.00 6.52
CA SER A 106 10.57 -2.75 7.80
C SER A 106 11.35 -1.80 8.72
N ALA A 107 12.60 -1.48 8.39
CA ALA A 107 13.43 -0.53 9.12
C ALA A 107 13.17 0.93 8.71
N VAL A 108 12.47 1.14 7.59
CA VAL A 108 12.12 2.47 7.10
C VAL A 108 10.66 2.74 7.40
N HIS A 109 10.37 3.84 8.08
CA HIS A 109 9.02 4.30 8.35
C HIS A 109 8.64 5.39 7.33
N ASN A 110 7.37 5.42 6.95
CA ASN A 110 6.84 6.51 6.15
C ASN A 110 6.59 7.72 7.08
N ASP A 111 7.59 8.56 7.21
CA ASP A 111 7.57 9.79 8.00
C ASP A 111 8.20 10.95 7.20
N GLU A 112 8.27 12.14 7.78
CA GLU A 112 8.83 13.34 7.13
C GLU A 112 10.31 13.22 6.72
N LYS A 113 11.04 12.23 7.28
CA LYS A 113 12.45 11.96 6.98
C LYS A 113 12.64 10.89 5.93
N ALA A 114 11.56 10.21 5.54
CA ALA A 114 11.61 9.15 4.55
C ALA A 114 11.98 9.72 3.17
N GLY A 115 12.89 9.05 2.50
CA GLY A 115 13.24 9.38 1.13
C GLY A 115 12.07 9.10 0.18
N THR A 116 11.84 9.99 -0.78
CA THR A 116 10.79 9.86 -1.79
C THR A 116 11.29 9.26 -3.10
N ASP A 117 12.43 8.57 -3.07
CA ASP A 117 12.96 7.87 -4.24
C ASP A 117 12.10 6.65 -4.55
N MET A 118 11.57 6.61 -5.75
CA MET A 118 10.77 5.49 -6.22
C MET A 118 11.66 4.26 -6.43
N ARG A 119 11.45 3.24 -5.60
CA ARG A 119 12.24 1.99 -5.60
C ARG A 119 11.66 0.95 -6.55
N ALA A 120 10.35 0.93 -6.68
CA ALA A 120 9.60 0.12 -7.61
C ALA A 120 8.30 0.85 -7.96
N TYR A 121 7.55 0.37 -8.94
CA TYR A 121 6.24 0.93 -9.24
C TYR A 121 5.30 -0.13 -9.82
N ILE A 122 4.02 0.15 -9.67
CA ILE A 122 2.96 -0.66 -10.25
C ILE A 122 2.55 -0.03 -11.58
N CYS A 123 2.42 -0.84 -12.61
CA CYS A 123 1.86 -0.36 -13.87
C CYS A 123 0.91 -1.40 -14.49
N ARG A 124 0.08 -0.92 -15.40
CA ARG A 124 -0.81 -1.75 -16.18
C ARG A 124 -0.30 -1.83 -17.64
N HIS A 125 -0.08 -3.05 -18.11
CA HIS A 125 0.36 -3.27 -19.48
C HIS A 125 -0.39 -4.47 -20.08
N ASN A 126 -1.01 -4.29 -21.26
CA ASN A 126 -1.79 -5.32 -21.95
C ASN A 126 -2.84 -6.02 -21.07
N GLY A 127 -3.51 -5.26 -20.21
CA GLY A 127 -4.51 -5.78 -19.28
C GLY A 127 -3.96 -6.47 -18.03
N MET A 128 -2.66 -6.65 -17.93
CA MET A 128 -1.97 -7.23 -16.78
C MET A 128 -1.48 -6.14 -15.82
N TRP A 129 -1.52 -6.45 -14.53
CA TRP A 129 -0.90 -5.64 -13.48
C TRP A 129 0.52 -6.14 -13.24
N LEU A 130 1.47 -5.23 -13.24
CA LEU A 130 2.89 -5.53 -13.13
C LEU A 130 3.52 -4.74 -11.99
N LEU A 131 4.40 -5.41 -11.23
CA LEU A 131 5.37 -4.79 -10.33
C LEU A 131 6.69 -4.63 -11.09
N VAL A 132 7.14 -3.40 -11.27
CA VAL A 132 8.40 -3.08 -11.97
C VAL A 132 9.45 -2.69 -10.95
N ASN A 133 10.60 -3.36 -10.97
CA ASN A 133 11.74 -2.99 -10.14
C ASN A 133 12.45 -1.76 -10.72
N ASN A 134 12.52 -0.66 -9.97
CA ASN A 134 13.21 0.58 -10.37
C ASN A 134 14.58 0.77 -9.68
N GLY A 135 15.06 -0.22 -8.92
CA GLY A 135 16.37 -0.16 -8.29
C GLY A 135 16.43 -0.77 -6.89
N VAL A 136 15.53 -1.69 -6.59
CA VAL A 136 15.63 -2.53 -5.39
C VAL A 136 16.59 -3.67 -5.66
N GLU A 137 17.62 -3.82 -4.83
CA GLU A 137 18.53 -4.95 -4.86
C GLU A 137 17.89 -6.15 -4.16
N GLY A 138 18.15 -7.36 -4.69
CA GLY A 138 17.69 -8.61 -4.10
C GLY A 138 16.18 -8.87 -4.18
N MET A 139 15.41 -8.09 -4.97
CA MET A 139 14.00 -8.38 -5.21
C MET A 139 13.84 -9.74 -5.88
N THR A 140 12.91 -10.58 -5.38
CA THR A 140 12.62 -11.88 -5.99
C THR A 140 11.14 -12.03 -6.34
N SER A 141 10.89 -12.71 -7.46
CA SER A 141 9.56 -13.14 -7.89
C SER A 141 8.99 -14.25 -6.99
N PRO A 142 7.70 -14.61 -7.11
CA PRO A 142 7.10 -15.73 -6.39
C PRO A 142 7.79 -17.08 -6.65
N SER A 143 8.47 -17.23 -7.78
CA SER A 143 9.28 -18.43 -8.08
C SER A 143 10.70 -18.40 -7.49
N GLY A 144 11.05 -17.39 -6.70
CA GLY A 144 12.38 -17.19 -6.13
C GLY A 144 13.44 -16.65 -7.11
N ARG A 145 13.06 -16.30 -8.33
CA ARG A 145 14.00 -15.73 -9.32
C ARG A 145 14.22 -14.25 -9.04
N LEU A 146 15.48 -13.80 -9.15
CA LEU A 146 15.82 -12.38 -9.07
C LEU A 146 15.05 -11.57 -10.12
N VAL A 147 14.60 -10.40 -9.74
CA VAL A 147 13.96 -9.39 -10.60
C VAL A 147 14.91 -8.20 -10.72
N PRO A 148 15.78 -8.14 -11.72
CA PRO A 148 16.71 -7.05 -11.93
C PRO A 148 16.02 -5.70 -12.14
N LYS A 149 16.75 -4.60 -11.96
CA LYS A 149 16.26 -3.26 -12.29
C LYS A 149 15.72 -3.19 -13.73
N GLY A 150 14.57 -2.58 -13.90
CA GLY A 150 13.87 -2.45 -15.18
C GLY A 150 13.04 -3.67 -15.59
N GLN A 151 13.13 -4.77 -14.86
CA GLN A 151 12.28 -5.94 -15.11
C GLN A 151 10.98 -5.87 -14.32
N ALA A 152 9.95 -6.53 -14.88
CA ALA A 152 8.61 -6.56 -14.32
C ALA A 152 8.17 -7.99 -14.01
N VAL A 153 7.32 -8.11 -12.97
CA VAL A 153 6.67 -9.37 -12.60
C VAL A 153 5.17 -9.14 -12.48
N GLU A 154 4.37 -10.09 -12.95
CA GLU A 154 2.92 -9.99 -12.90
C GLU A 154 2.40 -10.14 -11.47
N LEU A 155 1.46 -9.27 -11.09
CA LEU A 155 0.71 -9.33 -9.84
C LEU A 155 -0.48 -10.28 -10.00
N ARG A 156 -0.33 -11.51 -9.53
CA ARG A 156 -1.38 -12.53 -9.54
C ARG A 156 -1.90 -12.75 -8.13
N ASP A 157 -3.14 -13.16 -8.02
CA ASP A 157 -3.72 -13.54 -6.73
C ASP A 157 -2.91 -14.63 -6.03
N GLY A 158 -2.66 -14.44 -4.74
CA GLY A 158 -1.81 -15.32 -3.93
C GLY A 158 -0.31 -15.24 -4.21
N ALA A 159 0.15 -14.38 -5.12
CA ALA A 159 1.58 -14.21 -5.36
C ALA A 159 2.27 -13.55 -4.17
N VAL A 160 3.47 -14.04 -3.82
CA VAL A 160 4.29 -13.48 -2.74
C VAL A 160 5.66 -13.10 -3.32
N PHE A 161 5.99 -11.82 -3.21
CA PHE A 161 7.29 -11.27 -3.62
C PHE A 161 8.14 -11.02 -2.39
N ARG A 162 9.44 -11.27 -2.48
CA ARG A 162 10.38 -10.74 -1.51
C ARG A 162 10.90 -9.41 -2.05
N MET A 163 10.65 -8.32 -1.32
CA MET A 163 10.95 -6.98 -1.82
C MET A 163 12.46 -6.68 -1.83
N THR A 164 13.25 -7.30 -0.96
CA THR A 164 14.73 -7.26 -0.96
C THR A 164 15.27 -8.47 -0.21
N ASP A 165 16.51 -8.85 -0.45
CA ASP A 165 17.19 -9.96 0.24
C ASP A 165 17.77 -9.58 1.61
N ARG A 166 17.65 -8.30 2.03
CA ARG A 166 18.09 -7.85 3.35
C ARG A 166 17.24 -8.45 4.47
N ASP A 167 17.81 -8.53 5.67
CA ASP A 167 17.14 -9.09 6.86
C ASP A 167 15.87 -8.32 7.26
N ASP A 168 15.83 -7.02 6.98
CA ASP A 168 14.71 -6.12 7.21
C ASP A 168 13.72 -6.06 6.04
N GLY A 169 13.95 -6.87 5.01
CA GLY A 169 13.13 -6.93 3.80
C GLY A 169 11.69 -7.37 4.06
N LEU A 170 10.77 -6.71 3.38
CA LEU A 170 9.35 -7.05 3.43
C LEU A 170 9.01 -8.14 2.41
N LEU A 171 8.02 -8.97 2.76
CA LEU A 171 7.25 -9.73 1.80
C LEU A 171 6.05 -8.89 1.34
N CYS A 172 5.76 -8.94 0.06
CA CYS A 172 4.56 -8.35 -0.54
C CYS A 172 3.66 -9.49 -1.01
N GLU A 173 2.53 -9.65 -0.35
CA GLU A 173 1.48 -10.61 -0.72
C GLU A 173 0.40 -9.92 -1.52
N VAL A 174 0.02 -10.52 -2.63
CA VAL A 174 -0.99 -9.97 -3.57
C VAL A 174 -2.33 -10.65 -3.34
N SER A 175 -3.38 -9.85 -3.19
CA SER A 175 -4.78 -10.31 -3.21
C SER A 175 -5.54 -9.58 -4.30
N VAL A 176 -6.38 -10.31 -5.04
CA VAL A 176 -7.16 -9.77 -6.18
C VAL A 176 -8.64 -9.94 -5.90
N TYR A 177 -9.40 -8.84 -5.93
CA TYR A 177 -10.84 -8.80 -5.65
C TYR A 177 -11.67 -8.46 -6.88
#